data_19915ecc6569dc5b03df830bf5be8b25
#
_entry.id   19915ecc6569dc5b03df830bf5be8b25
#
_cell.length_a   1.000
_cell.length_b   1.000
_cell.length_c   1.000
_cell.angle_alpha   90.00
_cell.angle_beta   90.00
_cell.angle_gamma   90.00
#
_symmetry.space_group_name_H-M   'P 1'
#
loop_
_entity.id
_entity.type
_entity.pdbx_description
1 polymer ?
#
loop_
_entity_poly.entity_id
_entity_poly.type
_entity_poly.pdbx_seq_one_letter_code
_entity_poly.pdbx_strand_id
1 'polypeptide(L)'
;MPSSLVGQSIGTTYKQLTHVDGGLESADKKLLDGDGTEASIELGTDNINVATHNGSDKGLKLQGTLLTASATELNQLDNKTVGGSGSTDITTNNGTASFDNKTIDGGSY
;
A
#
# COMPACT_ATOMS: atom_id res chain seq x y z
N MET A 1 -7.52 6.81 29.66
CA MET A 1 -8.57 6.93 28.62
C MET A 1 -9.16 5.56 28.32
N PRO A 2 -10.47 5.40 28.48
CA PRO A 2 -11.05 4.10 28.12
C PRO A 2 -10.95 3.86 26.63
N SER A 3 -10.70 2.62 26.27
CA SER A 3 -10.60 2.21 24.87
C SER A 3 -11.98 1.89 24.26
N SER A 4 -13.04 1.93 25.06
CA SER A 4 -14.40 1.67 24.64
C SER A 4 -15.25 2.93 24.77
N LEU A 5 -16.17 3.14 23.86
CA LEU A 5 -17.11 4.25 23.93
C LEU A 5 -18.41 3.89 24.63
N VAL A 6 -18.52 2.67 25.16
CA VAL A 6 -19.71 2.22 25.87
C VAL A 6 -19.94 3.12 27.10
N GLY A 7 -21.17 3.65 27.22
CA GLY A 7 -21.54 4.50 28.34
C GLY A 7 -21.06 5.94 28.24
N GLN A 8 -20.42 6.33 27.14
CA GLN A 8 -19.94 7.68 26.93
C GLN A 8 -20.85 8.42 25.95
N SER A 9 -20.99 9.75 26.16
CA SER A 9 -21.81 10.55 25.27
C SER A 9 -20.97 10.99 24.06
N ILE A 10 -21.65 11.17 22.92
CA ILE A 10 -21.02 11.65 21.70
C ILE A 10 -20.42 13.05 21.91
N GLY A 11 -21.06 13.87 22.74
CA GLY A 11 -20.58 15.23 23.01
C GLY A 11 -19.20 15.26 23.67
N THR A 12 -18.80 14.20 24.38
CA THR A 12 -17.48 14.13 25.03
C THR A 12 -16.50 13.23 24.29
N THR A 13 -16.96 12.43 23.33
CA THR A 13 -16.12 11.42 22.66
C THR A 13 -16.10 11.57 21.15
N TYR A 14 -16.67 12.65 20.60
CA TYR A 14 -16.81 12.79 19.16
C TYR A 14 -15.47 12.70 18.43
N LYS A 15 -14.39 13.19 19.05
CA LYS A 15 -13.07 13.12 18.44
C LYS A 15 -12.57 11.70 18.24
N GLN A 16 -13.07 10.77 19.07
CA GLN A 16 -12.67 9.37 18.99
C GLN A 16 -13.42 8.60 17.89
N LEU A 17 -14.45 9.22 17.31
CA LEU A 17 -15.24 8.61 16.25
C LEU A 17 -14.60 8.92 14.90
N THR A 18 -14.51 7.90 14.07
CA THR A 18 -13.99 8.09 12.71
C THR A 18 -15.13 7.99 11.72
N HIS A 19 -15.03 8.76 10.64
CA HIS A 19 -16.10 8.80 9.63
C HIS A 19 -15.52 9.25 8.29
N VAL A 20 -16.33 9.06 7.26
CA VAL A 20 -16.07 9.58 5.91
C VAL A 20 -17.16 10.58 5.62
N ASP A 21 -16.78 11.80 5.28
CA ASP A 21 -17.74 12.89 5.04
C ASP A 21 -18.68 12.53 3.90
N GLY A 22 -19.98 12.56 4.18
CA GLY A 22 -21.01 12.18 3.21
C GLY A 22 -21.15 10.69 2.99
N GLY A 23 -20.40 9.86 3.73
CA GLY A 23 -20.45 8.41 3.58
C GLY A 23 -19.58 7.89 2.46
N LEU A 24 -19.58 6.58 2.31
CA LEU A 24 -18.75 5.92 1.29
C LEU A 24 -19.37 6.07 -0.09
N GLU A 25 -18.52 6.34 -1.07
CA GLU A 25 -18.90 6.44 -2.48
C GLU A 25 -17.86 5.70 -3.31
N SER A 26 -18.03 5.68 -4.64
CA SER A 26 -17.02 5.06 -5.50
C SER A 26 -15.72 5.86 -5.54
N ALA A 27 -15.79 7.17 -5.31
CA ALA A 27 -14.60 8.01 -5.17
C ALA A 27 -13.97 7.79 -3.79
N ASP A 28 -12.64 7.77 -3.74
CA ASP A 28 -11.93 7.64 -2.47
C ASP A 28 -12.03 8.95 -1.68
N LYS A 29 -12.37 8.83 -0.40
CA LYS A 29 -12.52 9.97 0.50
C LYS A 29 -11.69 9.77 1.75
N LYS A 30 -11.19 10.85 2.31
CA LYS A 30 -10.40 10.82 3.54
C LYS A 30 -11.18 10.25 4.71
N LEU A 31 -10.52 9.42 5.50
CA LEU A 31 -11.04 9.01 6.80
C LEU A 31 -10.73 10.12 7.80
N LEU A 32 -11.74 10.58 8.51
CA LEU A 32 -11.64 11.73 9.41
C LEU A 32 -11.96 11.30 10.84
N ASP A 33 -11.40 12.02 11.83
CA ASP A 33 -11.89 11.90 13.19
C ASP A 33 -13.05 12.91 13.41
N GLY A 34 -13.61 12.94 14.62
CA GLY A 34 -14.74 13.82 14.92
C GLY A 34 -14.41 15.30 14.82
N ASP A 35 -13.14 15.69 14.91
CA ASP A 35 -12.70 17.08 14.74
C ASP A 35 -12.43 17.43 13.27
N GLY A 36 -12.52 16.47 12.37
CA GLY A 36 -12.19 16.67 10.97
C GLY A 36 -10.73 16.51 10.63
N THR A 37 -9.93 15.94 11.56
CA THR A 37 -8.53 15.65 11.26
C THR A 37 -8.46 14.47 10.30
N GLU A 38 -7.70 14.65 9.22
CA GLU A 38 -7.62 13.66 8.15
C GLU A 38 -6.57 12.61 8.46
N ALA A 39 -6.94 11.35 8.22
CA ALA A 39 -5.99 10.24 8.25
C ALA A 39 -5.23 10.16 6.92
N SER A 40 -4.18 9.33 6.90
CA SER A 40 -3.41 9.08 5.68
C SER A 40 -4.09 8.14 4.72
N ILE A 41 -5.23 7.59 5.09
CA ILE A 41 -5.97 6.61 4.30
C ILE A 41 -7.24 7.23 3.75
N GLU A 42 -7.58 6.84 2.52
CA GLU A 42 -8.84 7.18 1.89
C GLU A 42 -9.62 5.91 1.63
N LEU A 43 -10.94 5.97 1.78
CA LEU A 43 -11.83 4.84 1.59
C LEU A 43 -12.90 5.15 0.55
N GLY A 44 -13.13 4.20 -0.33
CA GLY A 44 -14.27 4.21 -1.24
C GLY A 44 -15.00 2.88 -1.13
N THR A 45 -16.05 2.71 -1.90
CA THR A 45 -16.75 1.41 -1.93
C THR A 45 -15.94 0.33 -2.62
N ASP A 46 -14.96 0.72 -3.44
CA ASP A 46 -14.20 -0.21 -4.26
C ASP A 46 -12.72 -0.28 -3.88
N ASN A 47 -12.18 0.78 -3.26
CA ASN A 47 -10.74 0.90 -3.07
C ASN A 47 -10.36 1.37 -1.68
N ILE A 48 -9.11 1.08 -1.31
CA ILE A 48 -8.41 1.69 -0.19
C ILE A 48 -7.19 2.40 -0.80
N ASN A 49 -7.02 3.67 -0.48
CA ASN A 49 -5.89 4.45 -0.98
C ASN A 49 -5.07 5.01 0.18
N VAL A 50 -3.76 4.77 0.17
CA VAL A 50 -2.86 5.37 1.14
C VAL A 50 -2.29 6.64 0.51
N ALA A 51 -3.01 7.75 0.69
CA ALA A 51 -2.80 8.96 -0.08
C ALA A 51 -1.47 9.66 0.20
N THR A 52 -0.90 9.41 1.40
CA THR A 52 0.35 10.07 1.80
C THR A 52 1.59 9.22 1.60
N HIS A 53 1.45 8.04 0.97
CA HIS A 53 2.59 7.15 0.78
C HIS A 53 3.66 7.82 -0.10
N ASN A 54 4.86 7.99 0.46
CA ASN A 54 5.94 8.68 -0.26
C ASN A 54 7.24 7.88 -0.32
N GLY A 55 7.27 6.68 0.28
CA GLY A 55 8.46 5.83 0.24
C GLY A 55 9.62 6.30 1.11
N SER A 56 9.40 7.33 1.94
CA SER A 56 10.46 7.93 2.75
C SER A 56 10.12 7.90 4.24
N ASP A 57 9.04 8.57 4.65
CA ASP A 57 8.66 8.62 6.06
C ASP A 57 7.17 8.44 6.30
N LYS A 58 6.37 8.39 5.24
CA LYS A 58 4.91 8.31 5.34
C LYS A 58 4.37 7.25 4.42
N GLY A 59 3.33 6.57 4.86
CA GLY A 59 2.58 5.69 4.00
C GLY A 59 2.27 4.34 4.61
N LEU A 60 2.31 3.31 3.77
CA LEU A 60 1.93 1.96 4.17
C LEU A 60 3.07 1.30 4.94
N LYS A 61 2.73 0.83 6.14
CA LYS A 61 3.65 0.06 6.97
C LYS A 61 3.13 -1.36 7.13
N LEU A 62 4.03 -2.31 7.14
CA LEU A 62 3.75 -3.68 7.53
C LEU A 62 4.59 -3.99 8.75
N GLN A 63 3.93 -4.34 9.83
CA GLN A 63 4.56 -4.64 11.13
C GLN A 63 5.56 -3.55 11.53
N GLY A 64 5.14 -2.29 11.38
CA GLY A 64 5.94 -1.14 11.78
C GLY A 64 7.00 -0.69 10.80
N THR A 65 7.23 -1.43 9.74
CA THR A 65 8.22 -1.09 8.73
C THR A 65 7.54 -0.44 7.53
N LEU A 66 8.01 0.73 7.15
CA LEU A 66 7.47 1.44 6.00
C LEU A 66 7.90 0.78 4.71
N LEU A 67 6.95 0.58 3.80
CA LEU A 67 7.29 0.18 2.43
C LEU A 67 7.86 1.39 1.71
N THR A 68 9.06 1.23 1.16
CA THR A 68 9.71 2.32 0.43
C THR A 68 9.42 2.28 -1.06
N ALA A 69 8.86 1.18 -1.55
CA ALA A 69 8.55 1.03 -2.97
C ALA A 69 7.30 1.83 -3.34
N SER A 70 7.31 2.39 -4.53
CA SER A 70 6.14 3.03 -5.11
C SER A 70 5.18 1.98 -5.67
N ALA A 71 3.94 2.41 -5.97
CA ALA A 71 2.98 1.52 -6.62
C ALA A 71 3.51 1.02 -7.97
N THR A 72 4.17 1.90 -8.73
CA THR A 72 4.75 1.51 -10.01
C THR A 72 5.80 0.42 -9.84
N GLU A 73 6.65 0.56 -8.81
CA GLU A 73 7.68 -0.43 -8.54
C GLU A 73 7.08 -1.75 -8.09
N LEU A 74 6.06 -1.70 -7.23
CA LEU A 74 5.39 -2.93 -6.79
C LEU A 74 4.65 -3.61 -7.93
N ASN A 75 4.06 -2.84 -8.83
CA ASN A 75 3.33 -3.41 -9.97
C ASN A 75 4.24 -4.10 -10.98
N GLN A 76 5.54 -3.87 -10.89
CA GLN A 76 6.49 -4.63 -11.72
C GLN A 76 6.54 -6.11 -11.34
N LEU A 77 6.05 -6.45 -10.15
CA LEU A 77 5.97 -7.84 -9.70
C LEU A 77 4.71 -8.54 -10.20
N ASP A 78 3.79 -7.80 -10.80
CA ASP A 78 2.53 -8.37 -11.28
C ASP A 78 2.80 -9.39 -12.39
N ASN A 79 2.22 -10.57 -12.24
CA ASN A 79 2.39 -11.69 -13.16
C ASN A 79 3.84 -12.17 -13.30
N LYS A 80 4.68 -11.93 -12.28
CA LYS A 80 6.06 -12.41 -12.26
C LYS A 80 6.19 -13.62 -11.35
N THR A 81 7.06 -14.52 -11.74
CA THR A 81 7.45 -15.65 -10.89
C THR A 81 8.91 -15.48 -10.51
N VAL A 82 9.20 -15.49 -9.21
CA VAL A 82 10.60 -15.40 -8.75
C VAL A 82 11.25 -16.77 -8.94
N GLY A 83 12.38 -16.77 -9.65
CA GLY A 83 13.07 -18.01 -9.98
C GLY A 83 12.51 -18.77 -11.14
N GLY A 84 11.51 -18.21 -11.83
CA GLY A 84 10.91 -18.84 -13.01
C GLY A 84 11.81 -18.74 -14.24
N SER A 85 11.45 -19.45 -15.27
CA SER A 85 12.21 -19.48 -16.53
C SER A 85 11.51 -18.75 -17.67
N GLY A 86 10.32 -18.19 -17.43
CA GLY A 86 9.60 -17.43 -18.45
C GLY A 86 10.27 -16.09 -18.75
N SER A 87 9.94 -15.54 -19.90
CA SER A 87 10.58 -14.30 -20.35
C SER A 87 10.22 -13.07 -19.50
N THR A 88 9.16 -13.17 -18.72
CA THR A 88 8.74 -12.07 -17.82
C THR A 88 9.06 -12.35 -16.36
N ASP A 89 9.68 -13.48 -16.05
CA ASP A 89 9.93 -13.87 -14.67
C ASP A 89 11.15 -13.18 -14.10
N ILE A 90 11.20 -13.12 -12.77
CA ILE A 90 12.35 -12.58 -12.05
C ILE A 90 13.34 -13.71 -11.83
N THR A 91 14.52 -13.58 -12.38
CA THR A 91 15.55 -14.61 -12.24
C THR A 91 16.34 -14.39 -10.96
N THR A 92 16.82 -15.49 -10.39
CA THR A 92 17.69 -15.47 -9.21
C THR A 92 19.07 -15.97 -9.60
N ASN A 93 20.05 -15.74 -8.71
CA ASN A 93 21.44 -16.18 -8.99
C ASN A 93 21.55 -17.69 -9.18
N ASN A 94 20.69 -18.46 -8.51
CA ASN A 94 20.73 -19.91 -8.59
C ASN A 94 19.61 -20.50 -9.44
N GLY A 95 18.78 -19.64 -10.04
CA GLY A 95 17.69 -20.09 -10.88
C GLY A 95 18.13 -20.38 -12.29
N THR A 96 17.41 -21.26 -12.95
CA THR A 96 17.57 -21.47 -14.38
C THR A 96 16.70 -20.46 -15.11
N ALA A 97 17.30 -19.70 -16.01
CA ALA A 97 16.57 -18.66 -16.74
C ALA A 97 16.95 -18.71 -18.20
N SER A 98 16.01 -18.31 -19.05
CA SER A 98 16.24 -18.15 -20.47
C SER A 98 16.54 -16.68 -20.76
N PHE A 99 17.63 -16.44 -21.47
CA PHE A 99 18.02 -15.10 -21.87
C PHE A 99 17.86 -14.94 -23.38
N ASP A 100 16.70 -15.32 -23.89
CA ASP A 100 16.40 -15.16 -25.31
C ASP A 100 16.44 -13.68 -25.69
N ASN A 101 17.03 -13.39 -26.84
CA ASN A 101 17.14 -12.03 -27.36
C ASN A 101 17.90 -11.07 -26.44
N LYS A 102 18.78 -11.61 -25.59
CA LYS A 102 19.63 -10.80 -24.73
C LYS A 102 21.06 -10.83 -25.23
N THR A 103 21.73 -9.70 -25.09
CA THR A 103 23.16 -9.59 -25.35
C THR A 103 23.90 -9.57 -24.03
N ILE A 104 24.84 -10.51 -23.87
CA ILE A 104 25.67 -10.59 -22.67
C ILE A 104 27.10 -10.24 -23.11
N ASP A 105 27.57 -9.09 -22.63
CA ASP A 105 28.92 -8.64 -22.95
C ASP A 105 29.89 -9.16 -21.90
N GLY A 106 31.13 -9.33 -22.29
CA GLY A 106 32.21 -9.72 -21.40
C GLY A 106 32.28 -11.22 -21.13
N GLY A 107 31.48 -12.01 -21.80
CA GLY A 107 31.57 -13.45 -21.71
C GLY A 107 32.85 -13.95 -22.38
N SER A 108 33.48 -14.93 -21.74
CA SER A 108 34.67 -15.58 -22.27
C SER A 108 34.34 -17.02 -22.62
N TYR A 109 34.78 -17.46 -23.78
CA TYR A 109 34.48 -18.78 -24.28
C TYR A 109 35.73 -19.57 -24.56
#